data_1d01c741c6e73939b4aa24fe8e5cbef4
#
_entry.id   1d01c741c6e73939b4aa24fe8e5cbef4
#
_cell.length_a   1.000
_cell.length_b   1.000
_cell.length_c   1.000
_cell.angle_alpha   90.00
_cell.angle_beta   90.00
_cell.angle_gamma   90.00
#
_symmetry.space_group_name_H-M   'P 1'
#
loop_
_entity.id
_entity.type
_entity.pdbx_description
1 polymer ?
#
loop_
_entity_poly.entity_id
_entity_poly.type
_entity_poly.pdbx_seq_one_letter_code
_entity_poly.pdbx_strand_id
1 'polypeptide(L)'
;MKRTIQGMLTLACGIFVMTDQTVWERAASADGTTPSERALATIARKAFLSLWSYTNVFTDEGRHNGKGDGKELCDLLVVFGNSVLLFSDKDCAFPRHSDIKVAWARWYRSAIEKSARQLAGAEKFAKAFPQRIFLDKGCVSLLPIALPDPSVARYYLIAVTRGSHQPARSYFGGGSSGSLMLLTHLYGRDHYEMPFHIGFPLDSRRFVHVLDEVTVGLLLEELDTVPDLVSYLSRKEEFLQQSDLVLSVPGEEELLARYMATTRDEEHAFPNIPSGTNFVALPEGDWDTYATSPQRVAKRKADEISYMWDGLIEHQSSFIRAGTAITAPWQPPGVVDHERIVRALAEQTRLVRRSLSADLRFALMQSESGRMFARIKMTGRPPSQAFVFLTIPRVEGEDYDTIYRTRRIHALTVYCHAVKDAMPTLTEAIGVASEPLSEDMASQDFIYVDLSEMSGNEMKEWRRQADDLEILRPKTEMKLFRDSEQEFPAPFEFAAPPPRYLGVGGRPVNRAERRQAEREQRRCRKKSR
;
A
#
# COMPACT_ATOMS: atom_id res chain seq x y z
N MET A 1 22.75 35.36 -5.47
CA MET A 1 22.61 34.09 -6.15
C MET A 1 21.28 33.39 -5.86
N LYS A 2 20.91 33.03 -4.62
CA LYS A 2 19.57 32.40 -4.33
C LYS A 2 18.37 33.22 -4.84
N ARG A 3 18.41 34.56 -4.80
CA ARG A 3 17.32 35.42 -5.33
C ARG A 3 17.22 35.44 -6.86
N THR A 4 18.31 35.26 -7.59
CA THR A 4 18.30 35.24 -9.08
C THR A 4 17.75 33.92 -9.62
N ILE A 5 18.05 32.80 -8.94
CA ILE A 5 17.50 31.48 -9.26
C ILE A 5 15.97 31.46 -9.08
N GLN A 6 15.50 32.05 -7.99
CA GLN A 6 14.06 32.19 -7.72
C GLN A 6 13.34 33.00 -8.82
N GLY A 7 13.98 34.05 -9.34
CA GLY A 7 13.45 34.87 -10.42
C GLY A 7 13.40 34.15 -11.79
N MET A 8 14.41 33.33 -12.12
CA MET A 8 14.43 32.52 -13.34
C MET A 8 13.45 31.33 -13.27
N LEU A 9 13.28 30.73 -12.09
CA LEU A 9 12.31 29.69 -11.83
C LEU A 9 10.86 30.21 -11.94
N THR A 10 10.60 31.44 -11.52
CA THR A 10 9.29 32.09 -11.65
C THR A 10 8.92 32.39 -13.11
N LEU A 11 9.91 32.63 -13.99
CA LEU A 11 9.69 32.84 -15.44
C LEU A 11 9.50 31.55 -16.23
N ALA A 12 10.10 30.43 -15.81
CA ALA A 12 9.86 29.09 -16.39
C ALA A 12 8.57 28.44 -15.86
N CYS A 13 8.09 28.84 -14.68
CA CYS A 13 6.85 28.38 -14.05
C CYS A 13 5.60 29.16 -14.47
N GLY A 14 5.60 29.86 -15.59
CA GLY A 14 4.60 30.84 -15.99
C GLY A 14 3.21 30.32 -16.35
N ILE A 15 2.88 29.04 -16.19
CA ILE A 15 1.50 28.53 -16.23
C ILE A 15 1.39 27.37 -15.22
N PHE A 16 1.53 27.68 -13.95
CA PHE A 16 0.98 26.83 -12.90
C PHE A 16 -0.51 27.19 -12.78
N VAL A 17 -1.39 26.23 -13.04
CA VAL A 17 -2.66 26.23 -12.33
C VAL A 17 -2.26 26.11 -10.85
N MET A 18 -2.32 27.23 -10.13
CA MET A 18 -2.07 27.28 -8.70
C MET A 18 -3.04 26.29 -8.06
N THR A 19 -2.60 25.06 -7.85
CA THR A 19 -3.20 24.27 -6.79
C THR A 19 -2.92 25.09 -5.55
N ASP A 20 -3.99 25.62 -4.98
CA ASP A 20 -3.94 26.56 -3.87
C ASP A 20 -3.04 25.95 -2.79
N GLN A 21 -1.86 26.54 -2.53
CA GLN A 21 -0.90 26.08 -1.52
C GLN A 21 -1.61 25.85 -0.17
N THR A 22 -2.66 26.63 0.10
CA THR A 22 -3.49 26.51 1.29
C THR A 22 -4.23 25.17 1.37
N VAL A 23 -4.52 24.51 0.23
CA VAL A 23 -5.16 23.18 0.20
C VAL A 23 -4.22 22.11 0.71
N TRP A 24 -2.96 22.13 0.25
CA TRP A 24 -1.95 21.19 0.70
C TRP A 24 -1.53 21.40 2.16
N GLU A 25 -1.46 22.65 2.61
CA GLU A 25 -1.21 22.98 4.00
C GLU A 25 -2.32 22.45 4.91
N ARG A 26 -3.59 22.58 4.50
CA ARG A 26 -4.73 21.99 5.22
C ARG A 26 -4.70 20.47 5.23
N ALA A 27 -4.39 19.83 4.09
CA ALA A 27 -4.25 18.38 4.02
C ALA A 27 -3.15 17.86 4.95
N ALA A 28 -2.03 18.57 5.03
CA ALA A 28 -0.90 18.20 5.89
C ALA A 28 -1.16 18.43 7.38
N SER A 29 -2.03 19.41 7.74
CA SER A 29 -2.32 19.79 9.13
C SER A 29 -3.52 19.08 9.76
N ALA A 30 -4.34 18.38 8.96
CA ALA A 30 -5.51 17.66 9.46
C ALA A 30 -5.11 16.37 10.18
N ASP A 31 -5.02 16.42 11.51
CA ASP A 31 -4.59 15.28 12.33
C ASP A 31 -5.74 14.37 12.80
N GLY A 32 -6.97 14.64 12.39
CA GLY A 32 -8.18 14.00 12.90
C GLY A 32 -8.79 14.75 14.09
N THR A 33 -10.10 14.64 14.22
CA THR A 33 -10.91 15.38 15.22
C THR A 33 -10.85 14.71 16.60
N THR A 34 -10.95 13.39 16.64
CA THR A 34 -10.95 12.58 17.86
C THR A 34 -9.55 11.98 18.14
N PRO A 35 -9.28 11.52 19.38
CA PRO A 35 -8.02 10.81 19.69
C PRO A 35 -7.82 9.55 18.83
N SER A 36 -8.89 8.82 18.54
CA SER A 36 -8.83 7.60 17.71
C SER A 36 -8.51 7.90 16.26
N GLU A 37 -9.14 8.92 15.68
CA GLU A 37 -8.83 9.39 14.32
C GLU A 37 -7.38 9.88 14.21
N ARG A 38 -6.86 10.59 15.24
CA ARG A 38 -5.45 11.00 15.27
C ARG A 38 -4.48 9.83 15.31
N ALA A 39 -4.80 8.78 16.09
CA ALA A 39 -4.01 7.57 16.12
C ALA A 39 -4.03 6.86 14.76
N LEU A 40 -5.20 6.73 14.14
CA LEU A 40 -5.35 6.17 12.79
C LEU A 40 -4.58 6.99 11.76
N ALA A 41 -4.70 8.32 11.78
CA ALA A 41 -3.98 9.22 10.88
C ALA A 41 -2.46 9.08 11.00
N THR A 42 -1.94 8.94 12.21
CA THR A 42 -0.50 8.77 12.45
C THR A 42 0.03 7.47 11.84
N ILE A 43 -0.66 6.36 12.04
CA ILE A 43 -0.28 5.05 11.48
C ILE A 43 -0.43 5.08 9.95
N ALA A 44 -1.53 5.65 9.46
CA ALA A 44 -1.82 5.76 8.04
C ALA A 44 -0.77 6.59 7.28
N ARG A 45 -0.31 7.70 7.82
CA ARG A 45 0.76 8.51 7.18
C ARG A 45 2.06 7.73 7.01
N LYS A 46 2.38 6.86 7.97
CA LYS A 46 3.55 5.99 7.86
C LYS A 46 3.40 4.96 6.74
N ALA A 47 2.22 4.33 6.63
CA ALA A 47 1.97 3.28 5.65
C ALA A 47 1.64 3.81 4.25
N PHE A 48 0.87 4.91 4.15
CA PHE A 48 0.32 5.40 2.88
C PHE A 48 1.02 6.64 2.36
N LEU A 49 1.94 7.22 3.15
CA LEU A 49 2.62 8.48 2.87
C LEU A 49 1.65 9.68 2.79
N SER A 50 2.20 10.88 2.93
CA SER A 50 1.37 12.08 3.15
C SER A 50 0.68 12.61 1.89
N LEU A 51 1.16 12.22 0.69
CA LEU A 51 0.60 12.73 -0.57
C LEU A 51 -0.77 12.13 -0.89
N TRP A 52 -1.06 10.91 -0.44
CA TRP A 52 -2.24 10.14 -0.83
C TRP A 52 -3.24 9.88 0.31
N SER A 53 -2.96 10.31 1.54
CA SER A 53 -3.81 10.07 2.70
C SER A 53 -4.40 11.35 3.27
N TYR A 54 -5.73 11.39 3.43
CA TYR A 54 -6.49 12.58 3.82
C TYR A 54 -7.47 12.24 4.94
N THR A 55 -7.36 12.93 6.07
CA THR A 55 -8.26 12.76 7.20
C THR A 55 -9.48 13.67 7.11
N ASN A 56 -10.62 13.21 7.62
CA ASN A 56 -11.87 13.96 7.72
C ASN A 56 -12.24 14.68 6.41
N VAL A 57 -12.52 13.91 5.36
CA VAL A 57 -12.97 14.45 4.07
C VAL A 57 -14.49 14.61 4.02
N PHE A 58 -14.95 15.63 3.29
CA PHE A 58 -16.34 16.07 3.27
C PHE A 58 -16.92 16.06 1.85
N THR A 59 -18.25 16.01 1.78
CA THR A 59 -19.05 16.22 0.58
C THR A 59 -19.95 17.44 0.78
N ASP A 60 -20.44 18.02 -0.29
CA ASP A 60 -21.37 19.15 -0.23
C ASP A 60 -22.84 18.73 -0.06
N GLU A 61 -23.13 17.44 0.23
CA GLU A 61 -24.51 16.94 0.41
C GLU A 61 -25.29 17.63 1.54
N GLY A 62 -24.63 18.16 2.55
CA GLY A 62 -25.29 18.88 3.66
C GLY A 62 -25.58 20.35 3.37
N ARG A 63 -25.17 20.88 2.21
CA ARG A 63 -25.22 22.31 1.91
C ARG A 63 -26.43 22.67 1.03
N HIS A 64 -27.14 23.74 1.42
CA HIS A 64 -28.23 24.31 0.64
C HIS A 64 -27.87 25.74 0.21
N ASN A 65 -27.84 26.00 -1.10
CA ASN A 65 -27.48 27.30 -1.68
C ASN A 65 -26.12 27.83 -1.16
N GLY A 66 -25.12 26.95 -1.01
CA GLY A 66 -23.80 27.30 -0.51
C GLY A 66 -23.72 27.58 1.00
N LYS A 67 -24.79 27.37 1.76
CA LYS A 67 -24.86 27.57 3.22
C LYS A 67 -24.93 26.24 3.96
N GLY A 68 -24.43 26.22 5.19
CA GLY A 68 -24.35 25.05 6.05
C GLY A 68 -23.05 24.29 5.89
N ASP A 69 -22.83 23.30 6.73
CA ASP A 69 -21.65 22.44 6.71
C ASP A 69 -21.82 21.29 5.72
N GLY A 70 -20.73 20.88 5.09
CA GLY A 70 -20.65 19.67 4.32
C GLY A 70 -20.83 18.43 5.20
N LYS A 71 -21.27 17.34 4.59
CA LYS A 71 -21.41 16.04 5.25
C LYS A 71 -20.06 15.29 5.17
N GLU A 72 -19.63 14.74 6.28
CA GLU A 72 -18.45 13.90 6.32
C GLU A 72 -18.63 12.65 5.43
N LEU A 73 -17.67 12.41 4.55
CA LEU A 73 -17.63 11.24 3.68
C LEU A 73 -17.06 10.03 4.42
N CYS A 74 -15.87 10.20 5.00
CA CYS A 74 -15.18 9.19 5.79
C CYS A 74 -14.11 9.84 6.70
N ASP A 75 -13.64 9.06 7.69
CA ASP A 75 -12.68 9.52 8.70
C ASP A 75 -11.24 9.56 8.14
N LEU A 76 -10.91 8.66 7.18
CA LEU A 76 -9.67 8.66 6.42
C LEU A 76 -9.93 8.18 4.98
N LEU A 77 -9.45 8.93 4.01
CA LEU A 77 -9.45 8.60 2.60
C LEU A 77 -8.02 8.38 2.11
N VAL A 78 -7.76 7.27 1.42
CA VAL A 78 -6.52 7.06 0.69
C VAL A 78 -6.84 6.93 -0.81
N VAL A 79 -6.17 7.74 -1.64
CA VAL A 79 -6.32 7.70 -3.11
C VAL A 79 -4.96 7.38 -3.72
N PHE A 80 -4.80 6.18 -4.27
CA PHE A 80 -3.52 5.73 -4.80
C PHE A 80 -3.70 4.94 -6.10
N GLY A 81 -3.32 5.52 -7.20
CA GLY A 81 -3.56 4.94 -8.52
C GLY A 81 -5.05 4.64 -8.73
N ASN A 82 -5.38 3.40 -9.03
CA ASN A 82 -6.77 2.95 -9.17
C ASN A 82 -7.42 2.50 -7.86
N SER A 83 -6.71 2.54 -6.73
CA SER A 83 -7.19 2.10 -5.44
C SER A 83 -7.69 3.26 -4.58
N VAL A 84 -8.89 3.12 -4.02
CA VAL A 84 -9.51 4.08 -3.12
C VAL A 84 -9.88 3.36 -1.83
N LEU A 85 -9.23 3.70 -0.72
CA LEU A 85 -9.50 3.13 0.59
C LEU A 85 -10.32 4.12 1.41
N LEU A 86 -11.49 3.70 1.87
CA LEU A 86 -12.39 4.48 2.71
C LEU A 86 -12.39 3.88 4.11
N PHE A 87 -11.94 4.65 5.10
CA PHE A 87 -11.94 4.22 6.49
C PHE A 87 -13.03 4.94 7.28
N SER A 88 -13.75 4.19 8.11
CA SER A 88 -14.61 4.74 9.15
C SER A 88 -14.11 4.24 10.50
N ASP A 89 -13.73 5.15 11.40
CA ASP A 89 -13.25 4.84 12.76
C ASP A 89 -14.34 5.15 13.79
N LYS A 90 -14.83 4.13 14.49
CA LYS A 90 -15.88 4.26 15.50
C LYS A 90 -15.38 3.86 16.88
N ASP A 91 -15.16 4.86 17.71
CA ASP A 91 -14.86 4.68 19.14
C ASP A 91 -16.16 4.51 19.92
N CYS A 92 -16.61 3.27 20.07
CA CYS A 92 -17.84 2.90 20.73
C CYS A 92 -17.55 2.05 21.98
N ALA A 93 -17.80 2.58 23.16
CA ALA A 93 -17.73 1.79 24.39
C ALA A 93 -18.66 0.58 24.33
N PHE A 94 -18.15 -0.60 24.72
CA PHE A 94 -18.97 -1.81 24.79
C PHE A 94 -20.04 -1.67 25.90
N PRO A 95 -21.34 -1.87 25.60
CA PRO A 95 -22.40 -1.67 26.58
C PRO A 95 -22.32 -2.64 27.76
N ARG A 96 -22.55 -2.16 28.97
CA ARG A 96 -22.70 -3.00 30.16
C ARG A 96 -24.12 -3.58 30.18
N HIS A 97 -24.24 -4.89 30.07
CA HIS A 97 -25.51 -5.61 30.15
C HIS A 97 -25.28 -7.03 30.69
N SER A 98 -26.25 -7.58 31.44
CA SER A 98 -26.16 -8.94 31.99
C SER A 98 -26.20 -10.03 30.91
N ASP A 99 -26.95 -9.76 29.84
CA ASP A 99 -26.97 -10.63 28.64
C ASP A 99 -25.98 -10.11 27.60
N ILE A 100 -24.99 -10.92 27.32
CA ILE A 100 -23.92 -10.60 26.36
C ILE A 100 -24.45 -10.42 24.93
N LYS A 101 -25.49 -11.14 24.53
CA LYS A 101 -26.10 -11.00 23.20
C LYS A 101 -26.73 -9.63 23.04
N VAL A 102 -27.42 -9.12 24.06
CA VAL A 102 -28.01 -7.80 24.04
C VAL A 102 -26.94 -6.71 24.00
N ALA A 103 -25.87 -6.85 24.80
CA ALA A 103 -24.74 -5.94 24.76
C ALA A 103 -24.08 -5.91 23.40
N TRP A 104 -23.78 -7.09 22.86
CA TRP A 104 -23.19 -7.28 21.53
C TRP A 104 -24.06 -6.69 20.42
N ALA A 105 -25.36 -7.01 20.36
CA ALA A 105 -26.25 -6.51 19.31
C ALA A 105 -26.34 -4.97 19.30
N ARG A 106 -26.29 -4.33 20.48
CA ARG A 106 -26.27 -2.86 20.59
C ARG A 106 -24.94 -2.28 20.09
N TRP A 107 -23.83 -2.87 20.50
CA TRP A 107 -22.49 -2.46 20.08
C TRP A 107 -22.30 -2.68 18.59
N TYR A 108 -22.60 -3.87 18.07
CA TYR A 108 -22.50 -4.22 16.66
C TYR A 108 -23.25 -3.23 15.76
N ARG A 109 -24.49 -2.90 16.13
CA ARG A 109 -25.31 -1.92 15.39
C ARG A 109 -24.64 -0.55 15.31
N SER A 110 -24.05 -0.06 16.39
CA SER A 110 -23.47 1.27 16.45
C SER A 110 -22.06 1.33 15.85
N ALA A 111 -21.24 0.32 16.12
CA ALA A 111 -19.82 0.31 15.70
C ALA A 111 -19.63 -0.24 14.28
N ILE A 112 -20.34 -1.31 13.90
CA ILE A 112 -20.08 -2.02 12.66
C ILE A 112 -21.15 -1.76 11.59
N GLU A 113 -22.42 -2.05 11.90
CA GLU A 113 -23.50 -1.95 10.91
C GLU A 113 -23.66 -0.51 10.38
N LYS A 114 -23.61 0.47 11.27
CA LYS A 114 -23.67 1.89 10.91
C LYS A 114 -22.46 2.31 10.06
N SER A 115 -21.24 1.88 10.43
CA SER A 115 -20.03 2.15 9.66
C SER A 115 -20.11 1.54 8.27
N ALA A 116 -20.52 0.27 8.17
CA ALA A 116 -20.64 -0.42 6.89
C ALA A 116 -21.62 0.30 5.94
N ARG A 117 -22.78 0.75 6.45
CA ARG A 117 -23.74 1.54 5.66
C ARG A 117 -23.19 2.92 5.27
N GLN A 118 -22.48 3.59 6.17
CA GLN A 118 -21.83 4.88 5.89
C GLN A 118 -20.79 4.72 4.77
N LEU A 119 -19.93 3.72 4.88
CA LEU A 119 -18.90 3.42 3.87
C LEU A 119 -19.48 3.06 2.50
N ALA A 120 -20.55 2.25 2.45
CA ALA A 120 -21.24 1.94 1.19
C ALA A 120 -21.88 3.20 0.56
N GLY A 121 -22.42 4.10 1.39
CA GLY A 121 -22.92 5.41 0.94
C GLY A 121 -21.80 6.30 0.42
N ALA A 122 -20.66 6.33 1.10
CA ALA A 122 -19.47 7.07 0.71
C ALA A 122 -18.91 6.60 -0.64
N GLU A 123 -18.78 5.29 -0.85
CA GLU A 123 -18.39 4.72 -2.14
C GLU A 123 -19.34 5.14 -3.26
N LYS A 124 -20.66 5.01 -3.02
CA LYS A 124 -21.68 5.39 -4.01
C LYS A 124 -21.57 6.86 -4.39
N PHE A 125 -21.36 7.74 -3.39
CA PHE A 125 -21.17 9.17 -3.64
C PHE A 125 -19.90 9.45 -4.41
N ALA A 126 -18.77 8.88 -3.97
CA ALA A 126 -17.46 9.07 -4.61
C ALA A 126 -17.45 8.63 -6.08
N LYS A 127 -18.11 7.52 -6.41
CA LYS A 127 -18.29 7.07 -7.80
C LYS A 127 -19.17 7.99 -8.65
N ALA A 128 -20.23 8.53 -8.06
CA ALA A 128 -21.16 9.39 -8.78
C ALA A 128 -20.66 10.84 -8.93
N PHE A 129 -19.89 11.33 -7.96
CA PHE A 129 -19.48 12.73 -7.86
C PHE A 129 -18.02 12.88 -7.43
N PRO A 130 -17.04 12.31 -8.18
CA PRO A 130 -15.63 12.29 -7.77
C PRO A 130 -15.01 13.67 -7.57
N GLN A 131 -15.55 14.73 -8.22
CA GLN A 131 -15.05 16.10 -8.10
C GLN A 131 -15.68 16.88 -6.92
N ARG A 132 -16.61 16.28 -6.15
CA ARG A 132 -17.33 16.94 -5.05
C ARG A 132 -16.87 16.42 -3.68
N ILE A 133 -15.56 16.23 -3.52
CA ILE A 133 -14.92 15.82 -2.27
C ILE A 133 -13.99 16.93 -1.82
N PHE A 134 -14.08 17.29 -0.54
CA PHE A 134 -13.44 18.48 0.03
C PHE A 134 -12.67 18.11 1.31
N LEU A 135 -11.63 18.89 1.60
CA LEU A 135 -10.80 18.74 2.80
C LEU A 135 -11.36 19.51 4.02
N ASP A 136 -12.44 20.27 3.83
CA ASP A 136 -13.03 21.09 4.89
C ASP A 136 -14.56 21.07 4.85
N LYS A 137 -15.19 21.28 6.01
CA LYS A 137 -16.66 21.33 6.17
C LYS A 137 -17.31 22.45 5.36
N GLY A 138 -16.57 23.55 5.10
CA GLY A 138 -17.03 24.65 4.28
C GLY A 138 -17.08 24.30 2.80
N CYS A 139 -16.58 23.15 2.39
CA CYS A 139 -16.48 22.70 0.98
C CYS A 139 -15.84 23.76 0.09
N VAL A 140 -14.73 24.34 0.55
CA VAL A 140 -13.94 25.34 -0.16
C VAL A 140 -12.73 24.71 -0.82
N SER A 141 -12.03 23.82 -0.11
CA SER A 141 -10.80 23.18 -0.55
C SER A 141 -11.10 21.81 -1.14
N LEU A 142 -11.04 21.69 -2.45
CA LEU A 142 -11.20 20.40 -3.15
C LEU A 142 -10.09 19.42 -2.78
N LEU A 143 -10.37 18.13 -2.90
CA LEU A 143 -9.37 17.08 -2.81
C LEU A 143 -8.28 17.30 -3.87
N PRO A 144 -7.00 17.40 -3.50
CA PRO A 144 -5.94 17.78 -4.44
C PRO A 144 -5.54 16.67 -5.41
N ILE A 145 -5.77 15.41 -5.04
CA ILE A 145 -5.58 14.25 -5.92
C ILE A 145 -6.96 13.82 -6.47
N ALA A 146 -7.09 13.77 -7.78
CA ALA A 146 -8.32 13.29 -8.40
C ALA A 146 -8.59 11.82 -8.09
N LEU A 147 -9.85 11.47 -7.83
CA LEU A 147 -10.24 10.06 -7.77
C LEU A 147 -10.07 9.42 -9.15
N PRO A 148 -9.71 8.13 -9.21
CA PRO A 148 -9.61 7.39 -10.46
C PRO A 148 -10.97 7.28 -11.15
N ASP A 149 -10.94 7.05 -12.47
CA ASP A 149 -12.17 6.84 -13.25
C ASP A 149 -12.99 5.68 -12.62
N PRO A 150 -14.30 5.86 -12.43
CA PRO A 150 -15.16 4.85 -11.81
C PRO A 150 -15.13 3.47 -12.48
N SER A 151 -14.78 3.39 -13.77
CA SER A 151 -14.69 2.13 -14.53
C SER A 151 -13.47 1.28 -14.15
N VAL A 152 -12.40 1.90 -13.64
CA VAL A 152 -11.15 1.23 -13.23
C VAL A 152 -10.90 1.32 -11.72
N ALA A 153 -11.63 2.19 -11.03
CA ALA A 153 -11.48 2.41 -9.59
C ALA A 153 -11.87 1.18 -8.77
N ARG A 154 -10.99 0.74 -7.89
CA ARG A 154 -11.26 -0.30 -6.90
C ARG A 154 -11.36 0.32 -5.51
N TYR A 155 -12.52 0.14 -4.89
CA TYR A 155 -12.81 0.69 -3.57
C TYR A 155 -12.70 -0.38 -2.50
N TYR A 156 -12.00 -0.08 -1.40
CA TYR A 156 -11.88 -0.90 -0.21
C TYR A 156 -12.57 -0.17 0.95
N LEU A 157 -13.59 -0.80 1.51
CA LEU A 157 -14.37 -0.26 2.63
C LEU A 157 -13.84 -0.85 3.92
N ILE A 158 -13.35 0.00 4.84
CA ILE A 158 -12.65 -0.43 6.04
C ILE A 158 -13.30 0.21 7.26
N ALA A 159 -14.00 -0.60 8.05
CA ALA A 159 -14.59 -0.20 9.33
C ALA A 159 -13.60 -0.52 10.46
N VAL A 160 -13.05 0.52 11.09
CA VAL A 160 -12.23 0.41 12.29
C VAL A 160 -13.12 0.59 13.50
N THR A 161 -13.09 -0.38 14.42
CA THR A 161 -13.97 -0.42 15.59
C THR A 161 -13.15 -0.50 16.88
N ARG A 162 -13.72 0.03 17.96
CA ARG A 162 -13.06 0.06 19.27
C ARG A 162 -14.00 -0.40 20.37
N GLY A 163 -13.42 -0.89 21.46
CA GLY A 163 -14.13 -1.26 22.68
C GLY A 163 -14.61 -2.70 22.75
N SER A 164 -14.43 -3.53 21.72
CA SER A 164 -14.80 -4.96 21.73
C SER A 164 -13.72 -5.89 22.26
N HIS A 165 -12.46 -5.49 22.21
CA HIS A 165 -11.31 -6.37 22.45
C HIS A 165 -11.34 -7.06 23.85
N GLN A 166 -11.46 -6.31 24.94
CA GLN A 166 -11.51 -6.90 26.29
C GLN A 166 -12.79 -7.73 26.53
N PRO A 167 -13.99 -7.27 26.13
CA PRO A 167 -15.19 -8.10 26.18
C PRO A 167 -15.08 -9.39 25.38
N ALA A 168 -14.51 -9.37 24.17
CA ALA A 168 -14.29 -10.55 23.35
C ALA A 168 -13.35 -11.55 24.04
N ARG A 169 -12.21 -11.06 24.53
CA ARG A 169 -11.24 -11.88 25.27
C ARG A 169 -11.89 -12.55 26.50
N SER A 170 -12.72 -11.83 27.24
CA SER A 170 -13.46 -12.38 28.39
C SER A 170 -14.49 -13.42 27.96
N TYR A 171 -15.20 -13.17 26.86
CA TYR A 171 -16.22 -14.07 26.31
C TYR A 171 -15.63 -15.42 25.88
N PHE A 172 -14.47 -15.40 25.25
CA PHE A 172 -13.74 -16.61 24.83
C PHE A 172 -12.87 -17.24 25.92
N GLY A 173 -13.06 -16.85 27.19
CA GLY A 173 -12.39 -17.49 28.34
C GLY A 173 -10.94 -17.09 28.55
N GLY A 174 -10.46 -16.01 27.95
CA GLY A 174 -9.11 -15.44 28.13
C GLY A 174 -8.02 -16.12 27.30
N GLY A 175 -8.33 -17.18 26.55
CA GLY A 175 -7.39 -17.87 25.66
C GLY A 175 -7.28 -17.23 24.27
N SER A 176 -8.25 -16.38 23.90
CA SER A 176 -8.26 -15.63 22.64
C SER A 176 -7.43 -14.36 22.72
N SER A 177 -6.90 -13.89 21.60
CA SER A 177 -6.30 -12.57 21.41
C SER A 177 -7.25 -11.43 21.80
N GLY A 178 -8.57 -11.63 21.63
CA GLY A 178 -9.63 -10.64 21.82
C GLY A 178 -10.08 -10.00 20.50
N SER A 179 -9.53 -10.41 19.38
CA SER A 179 -9.99 -10.00 18.05
C SER A 179 -11.36 -10.57 17.72
N LEU A 180 -12.05 -9.94 16.78
CA LEU A 180 -13.33 -10.42 16.28
C LEU A 180 -13.11 -11.65 15.39
N MET A 181 -13.79 -12.75 15.68
CA MET A 181 -13.71 -13.97 14.86
C MET A 181 -14.36 -13.76 13.50
N LEU A 182 -13.70 -14.18 12.44
CA LEU A 182 -14.27 -14.16 11.08
C LEU A 182 -15.06 -15.45 10.84
N LEU A 183 -16.31 -15.29 10.37
CA LEU A 183 -17.21 -16.42 10.11
C LEU A 183 -18.07 -16.11 8.89
N THR A 184 -17.70 -16.66 7.73
CA THR A 184 -18.22 -16.21 6.42
C THR A 184 -19.66 -16.58 6.11
N HIS A 185 -20.34 -17.38 6.94
CA HIS A 185 -21.75 -17.65 6.77
C HIS A 185 -22.68 -16.64 7.46
N LEU A 186 -22.13 -15.64 8.18
CA LEU A 186 -22.92 -14.61 8.83
C LEU A 186 -23.21 -13.45 7.90
N TYR A 187 -24.47 -13.09 7.77
CA TYR A 187 -24.94 -11.96 6.95
C TYR A 187 -25.88 -11.05 7.73
N GLY A 188 -25.72 -9.75 7.53
CA GLY A 188 -26.65 -8.74 8.06
C GLY A 188 -27.00 -8.96 9.53
N ARG A 189 -28.27 -9.34 9.80
CA ARG A 189 -28.79 -9.50 11.17
C ARG A 189 -28.36 -10.77 11.90
N ASP A 190 -27.81 -11.77 11.22
CA ASP A 190 -27.34 -13.00 11.87
C ASP A 190 -26.27 -12.69 12.92
N HIS A 191 -25.52 -11.61 12.72
CA HIS A 191 -24.51 -11.13 13.67
C HIS A 191 -25.07 -10.83 15.06
N TYR A 192 -26.36 -10.48 15.18
CA TYR A 192 -26.92 -10.14 16.50
C TYR A 192 -26.98 -11.35 17.45
N GLU A 193 -27.07 -12.55 16.89
CA GLU A 193 -27.15 -13.80 17.64
C GLU A 193 -25.77 -14.43 17.95
N MET A 194 -24.72 -13.94 17.30
CA MET A 194 -23.37 -14.51 17.36
C MET A 194 -22.36 -13.48 17.93
N PRO A 195 -22.26 -13.34 19.26
CA PRO A 195 -21.35 -12.36 19.88
C PRO A 195 -19.90 -12.55 19.42
N PHE A 196 -19.25 -11.43 19.07
CA PHE A 196 -17.85 -11.33 18.66
C PHE A 196 -17.48 -12.10 17.38
N HIS A 197 -18.49 -12.45 16.56
CA HIS A 197 -18.27 -13.03 15.25
C HIS A 197 -18.68 -12.05 14.15
N ILE A 198 -17.87 -11.99 13.09
CA ILE A 198 -18.06 -11.10 11.92
C ILE A 198 -18.02 -11.92 10.65
N GLY A 199 -19.01 -11.73 9.80
CA GLY A 199 -19.02 -12.19 8.41
C GLY A 199 -19.18 -10.99 7.48
N PHE A 200 -20.32 -10.91 6.80
CA PHE A 200 -20.66 -9.84 5.87
C PHE A 200 -21.69 -8.89 6.50
N PRO A 201 -21.26 -7.69 6.98
CA PRO A 201 -22.13 -6.76 7.69
C PRO A 201 -23.30 -6.23 6.85
N LEU A 202 -23.14 -6.19 5.52
CA LEU A 202 -24.17 -5.77 4.58
C LEU A 202 -24.88 -7.00 3.97
N ASP A 203 -26.19 -6.88 3.74
CA ASP A 203 -26.98 -7.92 3.05
C ASP A 203 -26.62 -8.02 1.55
N SER A 204 -25.83 -7.09 1.04
CA SER A 204 -25.28 -7.11 -0.32
C SER A 204 -23.94 -7.83 -0.36
N ARG A 205 -23.54 -8.31 -1.55
CA ARG A 205 -22.18 -8.89 -1.76
C ARG A 205 -21.05 -7.86 -1.65
N ARG A 206 -21.34 -6.63 -1.22
CA ARG A 206 -20.32 -5.60 -1.01
C ARG A 206 -19.48 -5.93 0.22
N PHE A 207 -18.18 -6.16 0.03
CA PHE A 207 -17.28 -6.48 1.12
C PHE A 207 -16.98 -5.24 1.98
N VAL A 208 -16.96 -5.42 3.29
CA VAL A 208 -16.50 -4.42 4.26
C VAL A 208 -15.50 -5.12 5.17
N HIS A 209 -14.26 -4.64 5.16
CA HIS A 209 -13.24 -5.10 6.09
C HIS A 209 -13.55 -4.52 7.47
N VAL A 210 -13.71 -5.37 8.46
CA VAL A 210 -13.92 -4.94 9.85
C VAL A 210 -12.65 -5.24 10.62
N LEU A 211 -12.04 -4.20 11.17
CA LEU A 211 -10.81 -4.27 11.96
C LEU A 211 -11.08 -3.70 13.36
N ASP A 212 -10.50 -4.28 14.38
CA ASP A 212 -10.52 -3.70 15.72
C ASP A 212 -9.30 -2.80 15.99
N GLU A 213 -9.24 -2.21 17.17
CA GLU A 213 -8.19 -1.28 17.59
C GLU A 213 -6.78 -1.87 17.58
N VAL A 214 -6.66 -3.20 17.67
CA VAL A 214 -5.38 -3.92 17.68
C VAL A 214 -5.00 -4.32 16.25
N THR A 215 -5.92 -4.94 15.55
CA THR A 215 -5.68 -5.53 14.23
C THR A 215 -5.40 -4.49 13.15
N VAL A 216 -5.98 -3.29 13.23
CA VAL A 216 -5.65 -2.20 12.30
C VAL A 216 -4.18 -1.78 12.42
N GLY A 217 -3.65 -1.72 13.66
CA GLY A 217 -2.24 -1.43 13.90
C GLY A 217 -1.33 -2.52 13.34
N LEU A 218 -1.64 -3.78 13.62
CA LEU A 218 -0.86 -4.93 13.15
C LEU A 218 -0.80 -4.98 11.62
N LEU A 219 -1.93 -4.79 10.94
CA LEU A 219 -1.99 -4.76 9.48
C LEU A 219 -1.12 -3.65 8.89
N LEU A 220 -1.24 -2.42 9.41
CA LEU A 220 -0.49 -1.26 8.88
C LEU A 220 0.99 -1.27 9.30
N GLU A 221 1.39 -2.10 10.26
CA GLU A 221 2.81 -2.33 10.58
C GLU A 221 3.45 -3.42 9.72
N GLU A 222 2.72 -4.48 9.37
CA GLU A 222 3.26 -5.57 8.55
C GLU A 222 3.17 -5.27 7.06
N LEU A 223 2.13 -4.54 6.64
CA LEU A 223 1.83 -4.19 5.26
C LEU A 223 1.89 -2.66 5.11
N ASP A 224 3.06 -2.09 5.45
CA ASP A 224 3.28 -0.65 5.58
C ASP A 224 3.57 0.06 4.25
N THR A 225 3.06 -0.48 3.15
CA THR A 225 2.95 0.19 1.85
C THR A 225 1.55 0.02 1.27
N VAL A 226 1.10 0.97 0.43
CA VAL A 226 -0.20 0.83 -0.23
C VAL A 226 -0.28 -0.44 -1.08
N PRO A 227 0.73 -0.79 -1.91
CA PRO A 227 0.68 -2.03 -2.70
C PRO A 227 0.55 -3.30 -1.85
N ASP A 228 1.30 -3.41 -0.75
CA ASP A 228 1.24 -4.59 0.11
C ASP A 228 -0.12 -4.73 0.78
N LEU A 229 -0.67 -3.62 1.33
CA LEU A 229 -2.00 -3.64 1.94
C LEU A 229 -3.10 -3.94 0.91
N VAL A 230 -3.08 -3.29 -0.25
CA VAL A 230 -4.08 -3.50 -1.31
C VAL A 230 -4.03 -4.94 -1.83
N SER A 231 -2.85 -5.53 -1.96
CA SER A 231 -2.69 -6.95 -2.31
C SER A 231 -3.36 -7.85 -1.27
N TYR A 232 -3.09 -7.61 0.01
CA TYR A 232 -3.73 -8.34 1.10
C TYR A 232 -5.26 -8.22 1.07
N LEU A 233 -5.78 -6.99 1.04
CA LEU A 233 -7.22 -6.73 1.05
C LEU A 233 -7.92 -7.40 -0.13
N SER A 234 -7.32 -7.32 -1.33
CA SER A 234 -7.83 -7.96 -2.54
C SER A 234 -7.93 -9.47 -2.40
N ARG A 235 -6.83 -10.10 -1.98
CA ARG A 235 -6.76 -11.56 -1.81
C ARG A 235 -7.63 -12.04 -0.65
N LYS A 236 -7.79 -11.22 0.40
CA LYS A 236 -8.73 -11.49 1.49
C LYS A 236 -10.18 -11.50 0.99
N GLU A 237 -10.59 -10.52 0.19
CA GLU A 237 -11.92 -10.51 -0.42
C GLU A 237 -12.17 -11.78 -1.24
N GLU A 238 -11.22 -12.14 -2.12
CA GLU A 238 -11.29 -13.35 -2.94
C GLU A 238 -11.36 -14.63 -2.09
N PHE A 239 -10.56 -14.70 -1.03
CA PHE A 239 -10.49 -15.86 -0.15
C PHE A 239 -11.76 -16.05 0.68
N LEU A 240 -12.33 -14.96 1.23
CA LEU A 240 -13.50 -15.01 2.10
C LEU A 240 -14.85 -15.06 1.33
N GLN A 241 -14.89 -14.62 0.07
CA GLN A 241 -16.12 -14.60 -0.74
C GLN A 241 -16.33 -15.86 -1.60
N GLN A 242 -15.56 -16.92 -1.36
CA GLN A 242 -15.77 -18.18 -2.11
C GLN A 242 -17.17 -18.74 -1.84
N SER A 243 -17.91 -19.01 -2.91
CA SER A 243 -19.23 -19.62 -2.82
C SER A 243 -19.11 -21.05 -2.26
N ASP A 244 -20.11 -21.47 -1.50
CA ASP A 244 -20.22 -22.81 -0.91
C ASP A 244 -19.14 -23.19 0.11
N LEU A 245 -18.35 -22.21 0.57
CA LEU A 245 -17.31 -22.39 1.57
C LEU A 245 -17.59 -21.56 2.82
N VAL A 246 -17.61 -22.21 3.96
CA VAL A 246 -17.62 -21.55 5.27
C VAL A 246 -16.22 -21.51 5.82
N LEU A 247 -15.74 -20.30 6.09
CA LEU A 247 -14.45 -20.06 6.73
C LEU A 247 -14.68 -19.59 8.17
N SER A 248 -13.95 -20.19 9.10
CA SER A 248 -13.89 -19.79 10.51
C SER A 248 -12.45 -19.45 10.86
N VAL A 249 -12.21 -18.18 11.21
CA VAL A 249 -10.88 -17.66 11.54
C VAL A 249 -10.95 -16.98 12.91
N PRO A 250 -10.05 -17.30 13.86
CA PRO A 250 -10.11 -16.75 15.22
C PRO A 250 -9.94 -15.24 15.31
N GLY A 251 -9.23 -14.63 14.36
CA GLY A 251 -9.01 -13.19 14.30
C GLY A 251 -8.35 -12.76 13.00
N GLU A 252 -8.35 -11.46 12.72
CA GLU A 252 -7.69 -10.88 11.55
C GLU A 252 -6.17 -11.13 11.56
N GLU A 253 -5.55 -11.10 12.74
CA GLU A 253 -4.12 -11.37 12.92
C GLU A 253 -3.74 -12.79 12.52
N GLU A 254 -4.61 -13.77 12.78
CA GLU A 254 -4.39 -15.16 12.37
C GLU A 254 -4.42 -15.28 10.84
N LEU A 255 -5.35 -14.55 10.22
CA LEU A 255 -5.45 -14.49 8.76
C LEU A 255 -4.22 -13.82 8.14
N LEU A 256 -3.74 -12.73 8.74
CA LEU A 256 -2.51 -12.04 8.32
C LEU A 256 -1.30 -12.96 8.44
N ALA A 257 -1.13 -13.68 9.56
CA ALA A 257 -0.03 -14.62 9.75
C ALA A 257 -0.01 -15.70 8.65
N ARG A 258 -1.18 -16.25 8.31
CA ARG A 258 -1.30 -17.23 7.22
C ARG A 258 -0.95 -16.64 5.86
N TYR A 259 -1.37 -15.43 5.59
CA TYR A 259 -1.02 -14.70 4.36
C TYR A 259 0.49 -14.50 4.24
N MET A 260 1.13 -13.99 5.30
CA MET A 260 2.57 -13.76 5.34
C MET A 260 3.41 -15.04 5.24
N ALA A 261 2.88 -16.15 5.74
CA ALA A 261 3.55 -17.45 5.71
C ALA A 261 3.34 -18.25 4.43
N THR A 262 2.43 -17.83 3.57
CA THR A 262 2.07 -18.56 2.34
C THR A 262 2.49 -17.76 1.12
N THR A 263 3.30 -18.39 0.25
CA THR A 263 3.68 -17.79 -1.04
C THR A 263 3.22 -18.68 -2.19
N ARG A 264 2.77 -18.04 -3.28
CA ARG A 264 2.47 -18.68 -4.55
C ARG A 264 3.01 -17.80 -5.66
N ASP A 265 3.78 -18.38 -6.57
CA ASP A 265 4.42 -17.64 -7.66
C ASP A 265 5.26 -16.43 -7.16
N GLU A 266 5.87 -16.62 -5.98
CA GLU A 266 6.69 -15.63 -5.26
C GLU A 266 5.90 -14.42 -4.70
N GLU A 267 4.57 -14.49 -4.69
CA GLU A 267 3.69 -13.50 -4.06
C GLU A 267 2.98 -14.11 -2.85
N HIS A 268 2.68 -13.28 -1.85
CA HIS A 268 1.85 -13.71 -0.73
C HIS A 268 0.47 -14.14 -1.18
N ALA A 269 -0.05 -15.20 -0.58
CA ALA A 269 -1.34 -15.77 -0.91
C ALA A 269 -1.99 -16.40 0.32
N PHE A 270 -3.28 -16.68 0.24
CA PHE A 270 -3.93 -17.56 1.19
C PHE A 270 -3.76 -19.03 0.81
N PRO A 271 -3.82 -19.96 1.78
CA PRO A 271 -3.68 -21.38 1.50
C PRO A 271 -4.68 -21.88 0.44
N ASN A 272 -4.23 -22.81 -0.39
CA ASN A 272 -5.14 -23.48 -1.31
C ASN A 272 -6.14 -24.35 -0.56
N ILE A 273 -7.42 -24.21 -0.90
CA ILE A 273 -8.48 -25.03 -0.35
C ILE A 273 -8.70 -26.24 -1.25
N PRO A 274 -8.59 -27.46 -0.71
CA PRO A 274 -8.84 -28.67 -1.49
C PRO A 274 -10.24 -28.72 -2.08
N SER A 275 -10.38 -29.19 -3.32
CA SER A 275 -11.68 -29.36 -3.98
C SER A 275 -12.64 -30.22 -3.13
N GLY A 276 -13.90 -29.80 -3.05
CA GLY A 276 -14.93 -30.49 -2.27
C GLY A 276 -14.93 -30.13 -0.77
N THR A 277 -14.09 -29.15 -0.35
CA THR A 277 -14.16 -28.57 0.99
C THR A 277 -15.34 -27.61 1.05
N ASN A 278 -16.15 -27.69 2.08
CA ASN A 278 -17.22 -26.73 2.35
C ASN A 278 -17.07 -26.01 3.69
N PHE A 279 -16.08 -26.39 4.50
CA PHE A 279 -15.74 -25.75 5.76
C PHE A 279 -14.23 -25.76 6.00
N VAL A 280 -13.68 -24.60 6.38
CA VAL A 280 -12.27 -24.45 6.81
C VAL A 280 -12.24 -23.72 8.13
N ALA A 281 -11.55 -24.29 9.11
CA ALA A 281 -11.22 -23.62 10.36
C ALA A 281 -9.71 -23.39 10.43
N LEU A 282 -9.30 -22.15 10.59
CA LEU A 282 -7.92 -21.82 10.93
C LEU A 282 -7.72 -22.02 12.44
N PRO A 283 -6.56 -22.51 12.88
CA PRO A 283 -6.24 -22.58 14.31
C PRO A 283 -5.91 -21.19 14.86
N GLU A 284 -6.03 -21.05 16.17
CA GLU A 284 -5.54 -19.90 16.92
C GLU A 284 -4.04 -20.08 17.25
N GLY A 285 -3.28 -18.99 17.33
CA GLY A 285 -1.85 -18.96 17.67
C GLY A 285 -0.89 -18.89 16.48
N ASP A 286 -1.41 -18.78 15.27
CA ASP A 286 -0.59 -18.56 14.07
C ASP A 286 0.13 -17.21 14.14
N TRP A 287 -0.56 -16.16 14.62
CA TRP A 287 0.02 -14.84 14.81
C TRP A 287 1.15 -14.86 15.84
N ASP A 288 0.94 -15.45 17.00
CA ASP A 288 1.97 -15.53 18.04
C ASP A 288 3.23 -16.25 17.53
N THR A 289 3.03 -17.32 16.76
CA THR A 289 4.11 -18.06 16.11
C THR A 289 4.85 -17.20 15.10
N TYR A 290 4.14 -16.49 14.23
CA TYR A 290 4.71 -15.61 13.24
C TYR A 290 5.40 -14.40 13.90
N ALA A 291 4.72 -13.72 14.81
CA ALA A 291 5.17 -12.47 15.44
C ALA A 291 6.50 -12.62 16.19
N THR A 292 6.72 -13.79 16.80
CA THR A 292 7.95 -14.11 17.56
C THR A 292 9.00 -14.86 16.74
N SER A 293 8.73 -15.17 15.47
CA SER A 293 9.63 -15.95 14.63
C SER A 293 10.95 -15.22 14.34
N PRO A 294 12.10 -15.92 14.31
CA PRO A 294 13.36 -15.37 13.87
C PRO A 294 13.30 -14.80 12.44
N GLN A 295 12.46 -15.37 11.61
CA GLN A 295 12.26 -14.98 10.21
C GLN A 295 11.64 -13.58 10.11
N ARG A 296 10.58 -13.30 10.88
CA ARG A 296 9.98 -11.95 10.95
C ARG A 296 10.98 -10.93 11.49
N VAL A 297 11.75 -11.29 12.53
CA VAL A 297 12.80 -10.41 13.07
C VAL A 297 13.86 -10.11 12.01
N ALA A 298 14.31 -11.12 11.26
CA ALA A 298 15.26 -10.95 10.18
C ALA A 298 14.70 -10.09 9.02
N LYS A 299 13.42 -10.30 8.65
CA LYS A 299 12.71 -9.48 7.66
C LYS A 299 12.69 -8.01 8.10
N ARG A 300 12.20 -7.71 9.30
CA ARG A 300 12.11 -6.32 9.81
C ARG A 300 13.46 -5.62 9.81
N LYS A 301 14.53 -6.33 10.21
CA LYS A 301 15.90 -5.79 10.16
C LYS A 301 16.37 -5.54 8.72
N ALA A 302 16.06 -6.44 7.80
CA ALA A 302 16.39 -6.26 6.39
C ALA A 302 15.62 -5.09 5.76
N ASP A 303 14.38 -4.87 6.20
CA ASP A 303 13.52 -3.80 5.70
C ASP A 303 13.96 -2.39 6.17
N GLU A 304 14.82 -2.27 7.19
CA GLU A 304 15.27 -0.95 7.72
C GLU A 304 15.81 -0.03 6.62
N ILE A 305 16.56 -0.56 5.65
CA ILE A 305 17.12 0.24 4.56
C ILE A 305 16.02 0.79 3.63
N SER A 306 14.87 0.13 3.52
CA SER A 306 13.78 0.52 2.64
C SER A 306 13.10 1.82 3.05
N TYR A 307 13.19 2.22 4.32
CA TYR A 307 12.64 3.49 4.81
C TYR A 307 13.42 4.71 4.29
N MET A 308 14.63 4.52 3.77
CA MET A 308 15.31 5.56 2.98
C MET A 308 14.51 5.89 1.70
N TRP A 309 13.89 4.89 1.08
CA TRP A 309 13.03 5.08 -0.10
C TRP A 309 11.74 5.84 0.25
N ASP A 310 11.13 5.53 1.38
CA ASP A 310 9.97 6.27 1.87
C ASP A 310 10.34 7.74 2.16
N GLY A 311 11.50 7.98 2.78
CA GLY A 311 12.04 9.32 2.98
C GLY A 311 12.26 10.08 1.67
N LEU A 312 12.73 9.40 0.62
CA LEU A 312 12.90 9.98 -0.71
C LEU A 312 11.54 10.39 -1.31
N ILE A 313 10.53 9.53 -1.22
CA ILE A 313 9.16 9.80 -1.69
C ILE A 313 8.57 10.99 -0.93
N GLU A 314 8.66 11.01 0.41
CA GLU A 314 8.14 12.12 1.23
C GLU A 314 8.85 13.44 0.94
N HIS A 315 10.16 13.40 0.73
CA HIS A 315 10.94 14.58 0.36
C HIS A 315 10.43 15.16 -0.98
N GLN A 316 10.26 14.32 -2.01
CA GLN A 316 9.71 14.77 -3.30
C GLN A 316 8.25 15.22 -3.19
N SER A 317 7.43 14.52 -2.41
CA SER A 317 6.04 14.90 -2.14
C SER A 317 5.95 16.28 -1.48
N SER A 318 6.95 16.68 -0.68
CA SER A 318 6.97 17.99 -0.04
C SER A 318 7.05 19.15 -1.05
N PHE A 319 7.77 18.97 -2.16
CA PHE A 319 7.85 19.97 -3.23
C PHE A 319 6.52 20.10 -3.98
N ILE A 320 5.83 18.97 -4.21
CA ILE A 320 4.50 18.99 -4.83
C ILE A 320 3.52 19.77 -3.93
N ARG A 321 3.50 19.45 -2.63
CA ARG A 321 2.64 20.13 -1.66
C ARG A 321 2.95 21.60 -1.49
N ALA A 322 4.23 21.98 -1.58
CA ALA A 322 4.65 23.36 -1.50
C ALA A 322 4.46 24.15 -2.83
N GLY A 323 4.04 23.49 -3.91
CA GLY A 323 3.96 24.11 -5.23
C GLY A 323 5.33 24.56 -5.78
N THR A 324 6.42 23.97 -5.29
CA THR A 324 7.81 24.30 -5.65
C THR A 324 8.48 23.21 -6.48
N ALA A 325 7.75 22.19 -6.88
CA ALA A 325 8.23 21.17 -7.81
C ALA A 325 8.61 21.82 -9.16
N ILE A 326 9.79 21.50 -9.68
CA ILE A 326 10.33 22.07 -10.92
C ILE A 326 10.26 21.01 -12.01
N THR A 327 9.67 21.37 -13.13
CA THR A 327 9.61 20.51 -14.32
C THR A 327 10.81 20.78 -15.22
N ALA A 328 11.38 19.76 -15.83
CA ALA A 328 12.37 19.92 -16.88
C ALA A 328 11.75 20.64 -18.10
N PRO A 329 12.52 21.46 -18.84
CA PRO A 329 11.99 22.31 -19.92
C PRO A 329 11.22 21.59 -21.04
N TRP A 330 11.43 20.29 -21.19
CA TRP A 330 10.79 19.43 -22.21
C TRP A 330 9.60 18.61 -21.68
N GLN A 331 9.31 18.67 -20.38
CA GLN A 331 8.12 18.02 -19.81
C GLN A 331 6.97 19.03 -19.77
N PRO A 332 5.74 18.65 -20.16
CA PRO A 332 4.59 19.53 -20.02
C PRO A 332 4.36 19.86 -18.54
N PRO A 333 4.03 21.10 -18.21
CA PRO A 333 3.78 21.49 -16.83
C PRO A 333 2.46 20.91 -16.31
N GLY A 334 2.48 20.29 -15.12
CA GLY A 334 1.27 19.81 -14.46
C GLY A 334 1.55 19.08 -13.15
N VAL A 335 0.71 19.27 -12.15
CA VAL A 335 0.80 18.55 -10.85
C VAL A 335 0.66 17.04 -11.05
N VAL A 336 -0.11 16.63 -12.05
CA VAL A 336 -0.35 15.23 -12.40
C VAL A 336 0.95 14.52 -12.78
N ASP A 337 1.85 15.20 -13.53
CA ASP A 337 3.12 14.60 -13.96
C ASP A 337 4.07 14.39 -12.80
N HIS A 338 4.17 15.33 -11.87
CA HIS A 338 4.99 15.17 -10.65
C HIS A 338 4.43 14.07 -9.74
N GLU A 339 3.11 14.02 -9.59
CA GLU A 339 2.46 12.94 -8.84
C GLU A 339 2.74 11.58 -9.47
N ARG A 340 2.71 11.46 -10.81
CA ARG A 340 2.99 10.20 -11.51
C ARG A 340 4.41 9.70 -11.24
N ILE A 341 5.41 10.60 -11.23
CA ILE A 341 6.81 10.23 -10.88
C ILE A 341 6.85 9.67 -9.46
N VAL A 342 6.34 10.44 -8.49
CA VAL A 342 6.40 10.07 -7.07
C VAL A 342 5.56 8.82 -6.79
N ARG A 343 4.44 8.66 -7.48
CA ARG A 343 3.60 7.46 -7.40
C ARG A 343 4.32 6.23 -7.96
N ALA A 344 5.06 6.34 -9.07
CA ALA A 344 5.85 5.23 -9.61
C ALA A 344 6.90 4.72 -8.61
N LEU A 345 7.49 5.64 -7.80
CA LEU A 345 8.37 5.25 -6.69
C LEU A 345 7.59 4.55 -5.57
N ALA A 346 6.37 5.01 -5.28
CA ALA A 346 5.53 4.51 -4.20
C ALA A 346 4.74 3.24 -4.54
N GLU A 347 4.54 2.93 -5.83
CA GLU A 347 3.89 1.70 -6.33
C GLU A 347 4.69 0.41 -6.03
N GLN A 348 5.86 0.54 -5.40
CA GLN A 348 6.73 -0.58 -5.06
C GLN A 348 6.38 -1.17 -3.70
N THR A 349 6.37 -2.51 -3.60
CA THR A 349 6.21 -3.25 -2.33
C THR A 349 7.40 -3.01 -1.40
N ARG A 350 7.25 -3.32 -0.11
CA ARG A 350 8.33 -3.18 0.88
C ARG A 350 9.60 -3.92 0.45
N LEU A 351 9.48 -5.14 -0.05
CA LEU A 351 10.61 -5.91 -0.56
C LEU A 351 11.33 -5.21 -1.72
N VAL A 352 10.56 -4.68 -2.69
CA VAL A 352 11.15 -3.98 -3.84
C VAL A 352 11.80 -2.67 -3.39
N ARG A 353 11.17 -1.88 -2.49
CA ARG A 353 11.78 -0.67 -1.90
C ARG A 353 13.09 -0.96 -1.19
N ARG A 354 13.22 -2.10 -0.51
CA ARG A 354 14.47 -2.57 0.10
C ARG A 354 15.58 -2.73 -0.93
N SER A 355 15.29 -3.44 -2.00
CA SER A 355 16.21 -3.67 -3.10
C SER A 355 16.60 -2.37 -3.82
N LEU A 356 15.62 -1.50 -4.13
CA LEU A 356 15.87 -0.18 -4.74
C LEU A 356 16.72 0.72 -3.86
N SER A 357 16.47 0.72 -2.55
CA SER A 357 17.27 1.47 -1.57
C SER A 357 18.73 1.00 -1.55
N ALA A 358 18.94 -0.31 -1.57
CA ALA A 358 20.28 -0.90 -1.61
C ALA A 358 21.02 -0.50 -2.90
N ASP A 359 20.31 -0.55 -4.03
CA ASP A 359 20.88 -0.21 -5.34
C ASP A 359 21.19 1.30 -5.47
N LEU A 360 20.29 2.17 -4.98
CA LEU A 360 20.53 3.62 -4.94
C LEU A 360 21.73 3.95 -4.04
N ARG A 361 21.75 3.40 -2.82
CA ARG A 361 22.88 3.59 -1.90
C ARG A 361 24.19 3.12 -2.53
N PHE A 362 24.18 1.96 -3.19
CA PHE A 362 25.37 1.45 -3.88
C PHE A 362 25.82 2.42 -4.97
N ALA A 363 24.93 2.94 -5.81
CA ALA A 363 25.25 3.90 -6.85
C ALA A 363 25.90 5.18 -6.29
N LEU A 364 25.32 5.71 -5.20
CA LEU A 364 25.85 6.89 -4.51
C LEU A 364 27.29 6.68 -3.98
N MET A 365 27.58 5.49 -3.46
CA MET A 365 28.92 5.15 -2.92
C MET A 365 29.96 4.89 -4.00
N GLN A 366 29.59 4.39 -5.19
CA GLN A 366 30.55 4.07 -6.25
C GLN A 366 31.08 5.29 -7.00
N SER A 367 30.43 6.43 -6.90
CA SER A 367 30.81 7.65 -7.63
C SER A 367 31.94 8.47 -6.98
N GLU A 368 32.53 8.00 -5.90
CA GLU A 368 33.72 8.61 -5.27
C GLU A 368 34.96 8.67 -6.19
N SER A 369 34.94 7.91 -7.33
CA SER A 369 36.04 7.85 -8.28
C SER A 369 36.14 9.06 -9.24
N GLY A 370 35.29 10.08 -9.11
CA GLY A 370 35.23 11.21 -10.06
C GLY A 370 34.66 10.85 -11.44
N ARG A 371 34.07 9.66 -11.58
CA ARG A 371 33.45 9.18 -12.82
C ARG A 371 31.95 9.06 -12.67
N MET A 372 31.23 9.25 -13.79
CA MET A 372 29.81 8.92 -13.88
C MET A 372 29.60 7.43 -13.58
N PHE A 373 28.61 7.12 -12.75
CA PHE A 373 28.20 5.76 -12.46
C PHE A 373 26.69 5.61 -12.66
N ALA A 374 26.29 4.53 -13.30
CA ALA A 374 24.87 4.19 -13.48
C ALA A 374 24.60 2.77 -12.99
N ARG A 375 23.46 2.61 -12.31
CA ARG A 375 22.91 1.30 -11.95
C ARG A 375 21.45 1.22 -12.37
N ILE A 376 21.11 0.11 -13.01
CA ILE A 376 19.75 -0.11 -13.50
C ILE A 376 19.18 -1.32 -12.79
N LYS A 377 18.02 -1.14 -12.18
CA LYS A 377 17.21 -2.19 -11.56
C LYS A 377 15.96 -2.40 -12.38
N MET A 378 15.69 -3.63 -12.74
CA MET A 378 14.46 -4.00 -13.42
C MET A 378 13.51 -4.70 -12.46
N THR A 379 12.23 -4.36 -12.53
CA THR A 379 11.15 -4.92 -11.70
C THR A 379 10.02 -5.46 -12.56
N GLY A 380 9.21 -6.36 -11.99
CA GLY A 380 8.16 -7.07 -12.72
C GLY A 380 8.62 -8.41 -13.32
N ARG A 381 7.65 -9.25 -13.73
CA ARG A 381 7.89 -10.57 -14.34
C ARG A 381 6.89 -10.85 -15.47
N PRO A 382 7.30 -10.77 -16.73
CA PRO A 382 8.62 -10.31 -17.19
C PRO A 382 8.91 -8.86 -16.76
N PRO A 383 10.16 -8.41 -16.78
CA PRO A 383 10.50 -7.03 -16.44
C PRO A 383 9.69 -6.03 -17.27
N SER A 384 8.95 -5.15 -16.57
CA SER A 384 8.11 -4.12 -17.16
C SER A 384 8.54 -2.70 -16.80
N GLN A 385 9.22 -2.55 -15.67
CA GLN A 385 9.74 -1.27 -15.18
C GLN A 385 11.26 -1.30 -15.06
N ALA A 386 11.92 -0.18 -15.33
CA ALA A 386 13.33 0.03 -15.05
C ALA A 386 13.53 1.24 -14.12
N PHE A 387 14.33 1.07 -13.07
CA PHE A 387 14.81 2.16 -12.22
C PHE A 387 16.27 2.43 -12.58
N VAL A 388 16.56 3.66 -13.00
CA VAL A 388 17.90 4.12 -13.40
C VAL A 388 18.45 5.03 -12.31
N PHE A 389 19.46 4.57 -11.60
CA PHE A 389 20.20 5.36 -10.61
C PHE A 389 21.47 5.90 -11.25
N LEU A 390 21.58 7.21 -11.35
CA LEU A 390 22.68 7.88 -12.02
C LEU A 390 23.37 8.84 -11.06
N THR A 391 24.68 8.71 -10.90
CA THR A 391 25.52 9.67 -10.20
C THR A 391 26.53 10.27 -11.15
N ILE A 392 26.57 11.61 -11.21
CA ILE A 392 27.48 12.37 -12.05
C ILE A 392 28.23 13.37 -11.19
N PRO A 393 29.58 13.31 -11.12
CA PRO A 393 30.35 14.32 -10.42
C PRO A 393 30.30 15.67 -11.15
N ARG A 394 30.43 16.76 -10.39
CA ARG A 394 30.62 18.10 -10.97
C ARG A 394 32.00 18.24 -11.57
N VAL A 395 32.08 19.04 -12.64
CA VAL A 395 33.37 19.48 -13.17
C VAL A 395 33.68 20.85 -12.58
N GLU A 396 34.96 21.08 -12.22
CA GLU A 396 35.38 22.34 -11.65
C GLU A 396 35.08 23.50 -12.61
N GLY A 397 34.42 24.56 -12.10
CA GLY A 397 34.01 25.71 -12.89
C GLY A 397 32.69 25.61 -13.64
N GLU A 398 32.00 24.45 -13.61
CA GLU A 398 30.63 24.35 -14.15
C GLU A 398 29.64 25.19 -13.32
N ASP A 399 28.80 25.96 -14.00
CA ASP A 399 27.62 26.56 -13.36
C ASP A 399 26.63 25.45 -12.99
N TYR A 400 26.20 25.48 -11.73
CA TYR A 400 25.43 24.39 -11.14
C TYR A 400 24.07 24.17 -11.83
N ASP A 401 23.32 25.24 -12.03
CA ASP A 401 21.93 25.13 -12.50
C ASP A 401 21.83 25.03 -14.01
N THR A 402 22.65 25.75 -14.75
CA THR A 402 22.53 25.86 -16.20
C THR A 402 23.37 24.82 -16.95
N ILE A 403 24.53 24.42 -16.43
CA ILE A 403 25.43 23.46 -17.09
C ILE A 403 25.35 22.09 -16.44
N TYR A 404 25.67 21.99 -15.16
CA TYR A 404 25.76 20.71 -14.49
C TYR A 404 24.40 19.98 -14.44
N ARG A 405 23.33 20.62 -13.96
CA ARG A 405 22.02 19.98 -13.90
C ARG A 405 21.47 19.63 -15.29
N THR A 406 21.69 20.48 -16.29
CA THR A 406 21.27 20.19 -17.67
C THR A 406 21.97 18.94 -18.19
N ARG A 407 23.30 18.81 -18.00
CA ARG A 407 24.08 17.63 -18.35
C ARG A 407 23.59 16.37 -17.64
N ARG A 408 23.31 16.47 -16.34
CA ARG A 408 22.82 15.37 -15.51
C ARG A 408 21.42 14.89 -15.96
N ILE A 409 20.50 15.80 -16.19
CA ILE A 409 19.15 15.49 -16.65
C ILE A 409 19.19 14.89 -18.06
N HIS A 410 20.01 15.44 -18.96
CA HIS A 410 20.16 14.89 -20.32
C HIS A 410 20.67 13.47 -20.30
N ALA A 411 21.74 13.17 -19.58
CA ALA A 411 22.27 11.83 -19.45
C ALA A 411 21.24 10.87 -18.87
N LEU A 412 20.51 11.27 -17.80
CA LEU A 412 19.44 10.49 -17.21
C LEU A 412 18.32 10.17 -18.21
N THR A 413 17.91 11.17 -19.01
CA THR A 413 16.90 11.02 -20.05
C THR A 413 17.32 10.00 -21.10
N VAL A 414 18.56 10.08 -21.58
CA VAL A 414 19.08 9.14 -22.55
C VAL A 414 19.12 7.71 -21.97
N TYR A 415 19.57 7.53 -20.73
CA TYR A 415 19.52 6.22 -20.06
C TYR A 415 18.11 5.65 -20.00
N CYS A 416 17.12 6.45 -19.54
CA CYS A 416 15.75 5.98 -19.35
C CYS A 416 15.05 5.60 -20.67
N HIS A 417 15.40 6.22 -21.78
CA HIS A 417 14.88 5.84 -23.09
C HIS A 417 15.65 4.66 -23.71
N ALA A 418 16.98 4.73 -23.69
CA ALA A 418 17.82 3.73 -24.35
C ALA A 418 17.77 2.35 -23.68
N VAL A 419 17.36 2.26 -22.39
CA VAL A 419 17.19 0.96 -21.70
C VAL A 419 16.15 0.07 -22.38
N LYS A 420 15.19 0.63 -23.11
CA LYS A 420 14.17 -0.12 -23.88
C LYS A 420 14.80 -1.01 -24.97
N ASP A 421 15.88 -0.54 -25.60
CA ASP A 421 16.61 -1.33 -26.60
C ASP A 421 17.25 -2.58 -25.97
N ALA A 422 17.80 -2.44 -24.76
CA ALA A 422 18.39 -3.55 -24.03
C ALA A 422 17.33 -4.55 -23.50
N MET A 423 16.12 -4.05 -23.16
CA MET A 423 15.02 -4.84 -22.60
C MET A 423 13.67 -4.41 -23.23
N PRO A 424 13.28 -5.01 -24.36
CA PRO A 424 12.06 -4.63 -25.10
C PRO A 424 10.73 -4.77 -24.33
N THR A 425 10.70 -5.58 -23.26
CA THR A 425 9.50 -5.78 -22.43
C THR A 425 9.15 -4.59 -21.53
N LEU A 426 10.09 -3.64 -21.32
CA LEU A 426 9.86 -2.48 -20.47
C LEU A 426 8.74 -1.60 -21.03
N THR A 427 7.82 -1.22 -20.17
CA THR A 427 6.74 -0.27 -20.47
C THR A 427 7.00 1.10 -19.87
N GLU A 428 7.87 1.18 -18.87
CA GLU A 428 8.20 2.44 -18.22
C GLU A 428 9.63 2.44 -17.65
N ALA A 429 10.21 3.64 -17.54
CA ALA A 429 11.48 3.85 -16.87
C ALA A 429 11.39 5.05 -15.90
N ILE A 430 11.95 4.86 -14.72
CA ILE A 430 12.03 5.87 -13.68
C ILE A 430 13.51 6.18 -13.43
N GLY A 431 13.91 7.42 -13.63
CA GLY A 431 15.26 7.89 -13.41
C GLY A 431 15.41 8.69 -12.12
N VAL A 432 16.48 8.41 -11.38
CA VAL A 432 16.90 9.18 -10.21
C VAL A 432 18.38 9.54 -10.40
N ALA A 433 18.69 10.82 -10.50
CA ALA A 433 20.06 11.27 -10.64
C ALA A 433 20.46 12.23 -9.52
N SER A 434 21.70 12.14 -9.05
CA SER A 434 22.27 12.97 -7.99
C SER A 434 23.76 13.20 -8.19
N GLU A 435 24.32 14.02 -7.32
CA GLU A 435 25.75 14.11 -7.07
C GLU A 435 26.26 12.89 -6.30
N PRO A 436 27.58 12.62 -6.35
CA PRO A 436 28.24 11.69 -5.44
C PRO A 436 28.06 12.05 -3.98
N LEU A 437 28.08 11.07 -3.08
CA LEU A 437 28.03 11.30 -1.63
C LEU A 437 29.19 12.15 -1.10
N SER A 438 30.34 12.12 -1.79
CA SER A 438 31.53 12.92 -1.45
C SER A 438 31.35 14.40 -1.73
N GLU A 439 30.33 14.79 -2.47
CA GLU A 439 29.97 16.18 -2.74
C GLU A 439 28.76 16.57 -1.89
N ASP A 440 28.57 17.87 -1.64
CA ASP A 440 27.35 18.34 -0.98
C ASP A 440 26.17 18.05 -1.88
N MET A 441 25.38 17.03 -1.56
CA MET A 441 24.20 16.60 -2.34
C MET A 441 23.13 17.70 -2.34
N ALA A 442 23.30 18.71 -3.21
CA ALA A 442 22.46 19.89 -3.23
C ALA A 442 21.11 19.65 -3.94
N SER A 443 21.03 18.70 -4.88
CA SER A 443 19.78 18.40 -5.58
C SER A 443 19.74 16.99 -6.13
N GLN A 444 18.50 16.52 -6.36
CA GLN A 444 18.20 15.29 -7.07
C GLN A 444 17.26 15.61 -8.23
N ASP A 445 17.47 14.94 -9.37
CA ASP A 445 16.57 15.03 -10.51
C ASP A 445 15.85 13.70 -10.69
N PHE A 446 14.54 13.77 -11.00
CA PHE A 446 13.68 12.64 -11.22
C PHE A 446 13.02 12.76 -12.57
N ILE A 447 12.94 11.65 -13.29
CA ILE A 447 12.17 11.57 -14.53
C ILE A 447 11.33 10.30 -14.55
N TYR A 448 10.20 10.38 -15.24
CA TYR A 448 9.38 9.25 -15.61
C TYR A 448 9.23 9.22 -17.13
N VAL A 449 9.39 8.05 -17.71
CA VAL A 449 9.26 7.85 -19.16
C VAL A 449 8.30 6.70 -19.40
N ASP A 450 7.23 6.97 -20.13
CA ASP A 450 6.37 5.93 -20.71
C ASP A 450 7.04 5.40 -21.97
N LEU A 451 7.35 4.10 -21.95
CA LEU A 451 8.02 3.38 -23.03
C LEU A 451 7.06 2.49 -23.82
N SER A 452 5.76 2.47 -23.46
CA SER A 452 4.78 1.54 -24.06
C SER A 452 4.60 1.78 -25.54
N GLU A 453 4.51 3.07 -25.95
CA GLU A 453 4.22 3.51 -27.32
C GLU A 453 5.49 3.89 -28.13
N MET A 454 6.70 3.62 -27.59
CA MET A 454 7.95 4.01 -28.25
C MET A 454 8.12 3.29 -29.59
N SER A 455 8.22 4.07 -30.67
CA SER A 455 8.43 3.55 -32.01
C SER A 455 9.86 3.04 -32.24
N GLY A 456 10.03 2.15 -33.24
CA GLY A 456 11.36 1.64 -33.60
C GLY A 456 12.33 2.73 -34.10
N ASN A 457 11.84 3.85 -34.63
CA ASN A 457 12.68 4.98 -35.04
C ASN A 457 13.15 5.80 -33.85
N GLU A 458 12.28 6.04 -32.87
CA GLU A 458 12.66 6.69 -31.60
C GLU A 458 13.68 5.86 -30.85
N MET A 459 13.49 4.54 -30.80
CA MET A 459 14.44 3.62 -30.16
C MET A 459 15.84 3.70 -30.78
N LYS A 460 15.92 3.79 -32.12
CA LYS A 460 17.19 3.96 -32.83
C LYS A 460 17.86 5.29 -32.54
N GLU A 461 17.06 6.36 -32.46
CA GLU A 461 17.58 7.69 -32.14
C GLU A 461 18.14 7.75 -30.72
N TRP A 462 17.40 7.21 -29.73
CA TRP A 462 17.89 7.12 -28.36
C TRP A 462 19.13 6.22 -28.22
N ARG A 463 19.20 5.15 -29.02
CA ARG A 463 20.40 4.31 -29.07
C ARG A 463 21.60 5.08 -29.61
N ARG A 464 21.41 5.86 -30.67
CA ARG A 464 22.47 6.72 -31.23
C ARG A 464 22.97 7.72 -30.19
N GLN A 465 22.04 8.41 -29.48
CA GLN A 465 22.43 9.34 -28.40
C GLN A 465 23.17 8.63 -27.25
N ALA A 466 22.78 7.43 -26.92
CA ALA A 466 23.48 6.63 -25.91
C ALA A 466 24.90 6.25 -26.38
N ASP A 467 25.08 5.97 -27.65
CA ASP A 467 26.40 5.67 -28.26
C ASP A 467 27.28 6.93 -28.27
N ASP A 468 26.71 8.09 -28.63
CA ASP A 468 27.40 9.40 -28.59
C ASP A 468 27.88 9.77 -27.19
N LEU A 469 27.10 9.44 -26.15
CA LEU A 469 27.46 9.64 -24.75
C LEU A 469 28.31 8.51 -24.15
N GLU A 470 28.61 7.48 -24.91
CA GLU A 470 29.33 6.27 -24.46
C GLU A 470 28.66 5.55 -23.26
N ILE A 471 27.33 5.59 -23.17
CA ILE A 471 26.54 4.96 -22.13
C ILE A 471 25.81 3.72 -22.65
N LEU A 472 25.38 2.81 -21.77
CA LEU A 472 24.72 1.55 -22.09
C LEU A 472 25.50 0.76 -23.18
N ARG A 473 26.82 0.72 -23.04
CA ARG A 473 27.72 0.00 -23.94
C ARG A 473 27.33 -1.47 -24.07
N PRO A 474 27.80 -2.21 -25.12
CA PRO A 474 27.40 -3.58 -25.35
C PRO A 474 27.48 -4.46 -24.11
N LYS A 475 26.64 -5.50 -24.06
CA LYS A 475 26.53 -6.47 -22.93
C LYS A 475 27.86 -7.00 -22.39
N THR A 476 28.93 -6.93 -23.16
CA THR A 476 30.29 -7.34 -22.76
C THR A 476 30.89 -6.46 -21.66
N GLU A 477 30.45 -5.21 -21.52
CA GLU A 477 30.96 -4.26 -20.53
C GLU A 477 30.00 -4.06 -19.37
N MET A 478 28.73 -4.49 -19.51
CA MET A 478 27.73 -4.43 -18.42
C MET A 478 27.89 -5.62 -17.48
N LYS A 479 28.01 -5.34 -16.18
CA LYS A 479 27.92 -6.38 -15.16
C LYS A 479 26.46 -6.65 -14.85
N LEU A 480 25.98 -7.82 -15.25
CA LEU A 480 24.63 -8.27 -14.93
C LEU A 480 24.63 -9.02 -13.59
N PHE A 481 23.79 -8.58 -12.68
CA PHE A 481 23.55 -9.25 -11.41
C PHE A 481 22.11 -9.74 -11.37
N ARG A 482 21.90 -11.00 -10.97
CA ARG A 482 20.57 -11.49 -10.66
C ARG A 482 20.26 -11.12 -9.22
N ASP A 483 19.10 -10.51 -9.00
CA ASP A 483 18.63 -10.28 -7.66
C ASP A 483 18.28 -11.62 -7.01
N SER A 484 18.85 -11.85 -5.84
CA SER A 484 18.58 -13.03 -5.00
C SER A 484 17.96 -12.64 -3.67
N GLU A 485 17.48 -11.40 -3.55
CA GLU A 485 16.94 -10.91 -2.31
C GLU A 485 15.63 -11.62 -1.99
N GLN A 486 15.59 -12.24 -0.81
CA GLN A 486 14.42 -12.93 -0.30
C GLN A 486 13.74 -12.05 0.76
N GLU A 487 12.43 -12.01 0.78
CA GLU A 487 11.70 -11.25 1.77
C GLU A 487 12.06 -11.68 3.20
N PHE A 488 12.14 -12.98 3.41
CA PHE A 488 12.62 -13.57 4.66
C PHE A 488 14.06 -14.06 4.46
N PRO A 489 15.08 -13.31 4.93
CA PRO A 489 16.50 -13.69 4.75
C PRO A 489 16.91 -14.97 5.47
N ALA A 490 16.12 -15.42 6.43
CA ALA A 490 16.28 -16.72 7.09
C ALA A 490 15.21 -17.71 6.59
N PRO A 491 15.49 -19.02 6.52
CA PRO A 491 14.50 -20.02 6.14
C PRO A 491 13.23 -19.89 6.98
N PHE A 492 12.06 -19.86 6.33
CA PHE A 492 10.79 -19.74 6.98
C PHE A 492 10.16 -21.13 7.16
N GLU A 493 10.09 -21.59 8.40
CA GLU A 493 9.37 -22.80 8.78
C GLU A 493 8.15 -22.41 9.61
N PHE A 494 6.98 -22.40 8.98
CA PHE A 494 5.73 -22.12 9.67
C PHE A 494 5.25 -23.38 10.39
N ALA A 495 5.54 -23.43 11.69
CA ALA A 495 5.28 -24.60 12.53
C ALA A 495 3.82 -24.71 13.02
N ALA A 496 2.94 -23.79 12.63
CA ALA A 496 1.55 -23.81 13.03
C ALA A 496 0.80 -25.03 12.48
N PRO A 497 -0.16 -25.59 13.22
CA PRO A 497 -0.94 -26.72 12.76
C PRO A 497 -1.69 -26.38 11.46
N PRO A 498 -1.83 -27.34 10.53
CA PRO A 498 -2.51 -27.10 9.28
C PRO A 498 -4.00 -26.77 9.51
N PRO A 499 -4.63 -25.98 8.65
CA PRO A 499 -6.07 -25.73 8.68
C PRO A 499 -6.86 -27.04 8.64
N ARG A 500 -8.01 -27.06 9.30
CA ARG A 500 -8.92 -28.20 9.23
C ARG A 500 -9.87 -28.02 8.07
N TYR A 501 -9.81 -28.93 7.10
CA TYR A 501 -10.66 -28.94 5.92
C TYR A 501 -11.71 -30.05 6.05
N LEU A 502 -12.99 -29.72 5.96
CA LEU A 502 -14.11 -30.67 6.03
C LEU A 502 -14.96 -30.56 4.76
N GLY A 503 -15.30 -31.72 4.21
CA GLY A 503 -16.26 -31.85 3.10
C GLY A 503 -17.70 -32.06 3.59
N VAL A 504 -18.63 -32.28 2.66
CA VAL A 504 -20.04 -32.54 2.94
C VAL A 504 -20.18 -33.72 3.91
N GLY A 505 -20.90 -33.52 5.03
CA GLY A 505 -21.06 -34.50 6.10
C GLY A 505 -19.88 -34.57 7.06
N GLY A 506 -18.99 -33.56 7.11
CA GLY A 506 -17.88 -33.46 8.04
C GLY A 506 -16.76 -34.48 7.80
N ARG A 507 -16.64 -35.03 6.59
CA ARG A 507 -15.63 -36.03 6.25
C ARG A 507 -14.33 -35.34 5.77
N PRO A 508 -13.14 -35.84 6.17
CA PRO A 508 -11.86 -35.32 5.68
C PRO A 508 -11.73 -35.40 4.16
N VAL A 509 -11.26 -34.33 3.54
CA VAL A 509 -11.28 -34.14 2.07
C VAL A 509 -10.10 -34.80 1.38
N ASN A 510 -8.95 -34.85 2.00
CA ASN A 510 -7.76 -35.44 1.41
C ASN A 510 -7.31 -36.75 2.08
N ARG A 511 -6.41 -37.50 1.38
CA ARG A 511 -5.94 -38.81 1.84
C ARG A 511 -5.13 -38.74 3.16
N ALA A 512 -4.43 -37.63 3.39
CA ALA A 512 -3.65 -37.42 4.61
C ALA A 512 -4.57 -37.20 5.81
N GLU A 513 -5.59 -36.36 5.65
CA GLU A 513 -6.60 -36.09 6.67
C GLU A 513 -7.47 -37.33 6.99
N ARG A 514 -7.84 -38.11 5.97
CA ARG A 514 -8.51 -39.39 6.19
C ARG A 514 -7.68 -40.33 7.08
N ARG A 515 -6.38 -40.44 6.77
CA ARG A 515 -5.46 -41.24 7.59
C ARG A 515 -5.28 -40.69 9.00
N GLN A 516 -5.28 -39.38 9.17
CA GLN A 516 -5.21 -38.75 10.48
C GLN A 516 -6.50 -38.97 11.27
N ALA A 517 -7.65 -38.75 10.69
CA ALA A 517 -8.95 -39.02 11.30
C ALA A 517 -9.12 -40.51 11.70
N GLU A 518 -8.67 -41.44 10.85
CA GLU A 518 -8.67 -42.87 11.16
C GLU A 518 -7.73 -43.20 12.34
N ARG A 519 -6.56 -42.55 12.43
CA ARG A 519 -5.64 -42.71 13.56
C ARG A 519 -6.23 -42.18 14.86
N GLU A 520 -6.88 -41.01 14.81
CA GLU A 520 -7.56 -40.42 15.97
C GLU A 520 -8.75 -41.27 16.43
N GLN A 521 -9.58 -41.75 15.51
CA GLN A 521 -10.66 -42.71 15.85
C GLN A 521 -10.13 -44.00 16.47
N ARG A 522 -9.02 -44.55 15.97
CA ARG A 522 -8.36 -45.72 16.56
C ARG A 522 -7.79 -45.44 17.96
N ARG A 523 -7.26 -44.21 18.19
CA ARG A 523 -6.80 -43.77 19.52
C ARG A 523 -7.97 -43.63 20.51
N CYS A 524 -9.07 -43.00 20.07
CA CYS A 524 -10.28 -42.88 20.89
C CYS A 524 -10.87 -44.23 21.24
N ARG A 525 -10.96 -45.19 20.30
CA ARG A 525 -11.42 -46.56 20.54
C ARG A 525 -10.49 -47.38 21.48
N LYS A 526 -9.18 -47.06 21.53
CA LYS A 526 -8.24 -47.67 22.47
C LYS A 526 -8.30 -47.10 23.88
N LYS A 527 -8.81 -45.84 24.03
CA LYS A 527 -8.98 -45.22 25.36
C LYS A 527 -10.34 -45.56 26.01
N SER A 528 -11.30 -46.05 25.23
CA SER A 528 -12.62 -46.48 25.70
C SER A 528 -12.75 -48.00 25.92
N ARG A 529 -11.66 -48.72 25.84
CA ARG A 529 -11.47 -50.09 26.30
C ARG A 529 -10.44 -50.10 27.46
#